data_850ec1bbff319ac09ca7e160d1fa3fb5
#
_entry.id   850ec1bbff319ac09ca7e160d1fa3fb5
#
_cell.length_a   1.000
_cell.length_b   1.000
_cell.length_c   1.000
_cell.angle_alpha   90.00
_cell.angle_beta   90.00
_cell.angle_gamma   90.00
#
_symmetry.space_group_name_H-M   'P 1'
#
loop_
_entity.id
_entity.type
_entity.pdbx_description
1 polymer ?
#
loop_
_entity_poly.entity_id
_entity_poly.type
_entity_poly.pdbx_seq_one_letter_code
_entity_poly.pdbx_strand_id
1 'polypeptide(L)' 'MEIKILGPGCARCEATEKVVKEAVAEAGVQTSVEKVTDLLKIASYGVFGTPAVVVDGQVKSVGKIPKKEDVKAWLQK' A
#
# COMPACT_ATOMS: atom_id res chain seq x y z
N MET A 1 -11.07 -6.94 3.46
CA MET A 1 -9.62 -6.77 3.15
C MET A 1 -9.22 -5.33 3.43
N GLU A 2 -8.12 -5.12 4.11
CA GLU A 2 -7.61 -3.79 4.40
C GLU A 2 -6.27 -3.59 3.71
N ILE A 3 -6.11 -2.43 3.07
CA ILE A 3 -4.84 -2.05 2.47
C ILE A 3 -4.39 -0.77 3.15
N LYS A 4 -3.14 -0.74 3.60
CA LYS A 4 -2.55 0.45 4.20
C LYS A 4 -1.34 0.85 3.40
N ILE A 5 -1.23 2.14 3.13
CA ILE A 5 -0.09 2.71 2.40
C ILE A 5 0.71 3.52 3.41
N LEU A 6 1.92 3.05 3.67
CA LEU A 6 2.78 3.66 4.70
C LEU A 6 3.73 4.64 4.05
N GLY A 7 3.68 5.88 4.49
CA GLY A 7 4.60 6.88 3.99
C GLY A 7 4.26 8.28 4.45
N PRO A 8 5.24 9.17 4.55
CA PRO A 8 5.04 10.52 5.08
C PRO A 8 4.43 11.51 4.08
N GLY A 9 3.89 11.06 2.96
CA GLY A 9 3.24 11.92 1.99
C GLY A 9 4.14 12.44 0.87
N CYS A 10 5.22 11.72 0.57
CA CYS A 10 6.10 12.08 -0.54
C CYS A 10 5.46 11.74 -1.90
N ALA A 11 6.06 12.21 -2.99
CA ALA A 11 5.56 11.98 -4.34
C ALA A 11 5.43 10.49 -4.65
N ARG A 12 6.37 9.67 -4.18
CA ARG A 12 6.32 8.22 -4.37
C ARG A 12 5.15 7.60 -3.61
N CYS A 13 4.86 8.14 -2.43
CA CYS A 13 3.73 7.65 -1.64
C CYS A 13 2.42 7.92 -2.33
N GLU A 14 2.29 9.11 -2.94
CA GLU A 14 1.10 9.45 -3.72
C GLU A 14 0.96 8.57 -4.95
N ALA A 15 2.06 8.30 -5.63
CA ALA A 15 2.05 7.43 -6.81
C ALA A 15 1.64 6.00 -6.41
N THR A 16 2.11 5.52 -5.27
CA THR A 16 1.73 4.21 -4.75
C THR A 16 0.25 4.16 -4.44
N GLU A 17 -0.27 5.20 -3.79
CA GLU A 17 -1.69 5.29 -3.48
C GLU A 17 -2.53 5.22 -4.75
N LYS A 18 -2.11 5.95 -5.78
CA LYS A 18 -2.83 5.97 -7.06
C LYS A 18 -2.85 4.58 -7.69
N VAL A 19 -1.70 3.90 -7.71
CA VAL A 19 -1.60 2.56 -8.27
C VAL A 19 -2.51 1.59 -7.51
N VAL A 20 -2.49 1.65 -6.19
CA VAL A 20 -3.31 0.78 -5.36
C VAL A 20 -4.80 1.02 -5.60
N LYS A 21 -5.20 2.28 -5.65
CA LYS A 21 -6.61 2.63 -5.88
C LYS A 21 -7.07 2.17 -7.27
N GLU A 22 -6.25 2.34 -8.28
CA GLU A 22 -6.57 1.87 -9.63
C GLU A 22 -6.70 0.36 -9.67
N ALA A 23 -5.78 -0.36 -9.03
CA ALA A 23 -5.82 -1.81 -8.99
C ALA A 23 -7.07 -2.32 -8.28
N VAL A 24 -7.46 -1.69 -7.18
CA VAL A 24 -8.67 -2.05 -6.45
C VAL A 24 -9.91 -1.85 -7.33
N ALA A 25 -9.97 -0.72 -8.03
CA ALA A 25 -11.09 -0.42 -8.90
C ALA A 25 -11.20 -1.42 -10.06
N GLU A 26 -10.07 -1.78 -10.66
CA GLU A 26 -10.06 -2.72 -11.78
C GLU A 26 -10.35 -4.15 -11.34
N ALA A 27 -9.92 -4.52 -10.14
CA ALA A 27 -10.18 -5.85 -9.60
C ALA A 27 -11.62 -6.02 -9.13
N GLY A 28 -12.32 -4.91 -8.92
CA GLY A 28 -13.70 -4.94 -8.44
C GLY A 28 -13.83 -5.46 -7.01
N VAL A 29 -12.78 -5.37 -6.23
CA VAL A 29 -12.74 -5.86 -4.86
C VAL A 29 -13.12 -4.74 -3.90
N GLN A 30 -13.97 -5.03 -2.92
CA GLN A 30 -14.27 -4.07 -1.87
C GLN A 30 -13.18 -4.13 -0.83
N THR A 31 -12.35 -3.11 -0.80
CA THR A 31 -11.29 -2.99 0.18
C THR A 31 -11.26 -1.57 0.72
N SER A 32 -10.72 -1.45 1.92
CA SER A 32 -10.48 -0.16 2.55
C SER A 32 -9.02 0.22 2.29
N VAL A 33 -8.79 1.38 1.70
CA VAL A 33 -7.43 1.88 1.46
C VAL A 33 -7.19 3.04 2.41
N GLU A 34 -6.19 2.89 3.27
CA GLU A 34 -5.88 3.88 4.29
C GLU A 34 -4.43 4.34 4.13
N LYS A 35 -4.20 5.65 4.27
CA LYS A 35 -2.86 6.22 4.30
C LYS A 35 -2.39 6.32 5.73
N VAL A 36 -1.19 5.79 6.00
CA VAL A 36 -0.57 5.90 7.31
C VAL A 36 0.66 6.80 7.15
N THR A 37 0.60 7.98 7.73
CA THR A 37 1.69 8.97 7.62
C THR A 37 2.49 9.09 8.91
N ASP A 38 2.04 8.48 10.00
CA ASP A 38 2.70 8.52 11.29
C ASP A 38 3.94 7.63 11.26
N LEU A 39 5.11 8.24 11.44
CA LEU A 39 6.38 7.51 11.38
C LEU A 39 6.48 6.42 12.45
N LEU A 40 5.89 6.64 13.62
CA LEU A 40 5.92 5.63 14.68
C LEU A 40 5.09 4.40 14.29
N LYS A 41 3.95 4.62 13.66
CA LYS A 41 3.13 3.51 13.18
C LYS A 41 3.83 2.77 12.04
N ILE A 42 4.44 3.51 11.13
CA ILE A 42 5.20 2.90 10.03
C ILE A 42 6.31 2.02 10.59
N ALA A 43 7.05 2.53 11.57
CA ALA A 43 8.12 1.76 12.20
C ALA A 43 7.58 0.52 12.93
N SER A 44 6.36 0.59 13.46
CA SER A 44 5.76 -0.55 14.17
C SER A 44 5.48 -1.73 13.25
N TYR A 45 5.37 -1.51 11.94
CA TYR A 45 5.24 -2.59 10.96
C TYR A 45 6.59 -3.21 10.58
N GLY A 46 7.69 -2.70 11.14
CA GLY A 46 9.03 -3.15 10.78
C GLY A 46 9.52 -2.62 9.44
N VAL A 47 8.94 -1.52 8.97
CA VAL A 47 9.24 -0.93 7.67
C VAL A 47 10.16 0.27 7.87
N PHE A 48 11.29 0.27 7.19
CA PHE A 48 12.25 1.37 7.26
C PHE A 48 12.39 2.13 5.94
N GLY A 49 11.72 1.67 4.90
CA GLY A 49 11.70 2.35 3.61
C GLY A 49 10.28 2.69 3.21
N THR A 50 10.08 3.85 2.61
CA THR A 50 8.77 4.24 2.12
C THR A 50 8.85 4.56 0.63
N PRO A 51 7.76 4.37 -0.11
CA PRO A 51 6.45 3.91 0.33
C PRO A 51 6.40 2.40 0.59
N ALA A 52 5.50 1.98 1.45
CA ALA A 52 5.27 0.56 1.70
C ALA A 52 3.78 0.27 1.62
N VAL A 53 3.44 -0.95 1.24
CA VAL A 53 2.04 -1.38 1.13
C VAL A 53 1.82 -2.57 2.04
N VAL A 54 0.80 -2.47 2.87
CA VAL A 54 0.40 -3.53 3.80
C VAL A 54 -0.99 -4.02 3.39
N VAL A 55 -1.15 -5.33 3.22
CA VAL A 55 -2.43 -5.95 2.88
C VAL A 55 -2.78 -6.92 3.99
N ASP A 56 -3.90 -6.67 4.66
CA ASP A 56 -4.40 -7.49 5.77
C ASP A 56 -3.33 -7.74 6.84
N GLY A 57 -2.59 -6.70 7.18
CA GLY A 57 -1.56 -6.78 8.20
C GLY A 57 -0.22 -7.35 7.74
N GLN A 58 -0.11 -7.73 6.47
CA GLN A 58 1.13 -8.26 5.91
C GLN A 58 1.80 -7.22 5.00
N VAL A 59 3.07 -6.96 5.23
CA VAL A 59 3.82 -6.03 4.40
C VAL A 59 4.14 -6.71 3.07
N LYS A 60 3.62 -6.15 1.98
CA LYS A 60 3.79 -6.73 0.64
C LYS A 60 4.86 -6.03 -0.18
N SER A 61 5.10 -4.75 0.08
CA SER A 61 6.08 -3.98 -0.68
C SER A 61 6.70 -2.93 0.21
N VAL A 62 8.00 -2.73 0.08
CA VAL A 62 8.75 -1.76 0.89
C VAL A 62 9.73 -1.02 0.01
N GLY A 63 9.71 0.30 0.12
CA GLY A 63 10.72 1.15 -0.51
C GLY A 63 10.61 1.30 -2.02
N LYS A 64 9.51 0.88 -2.61
CA LYS A 64 9.30 1.00 -4.05
C LYS A 64 7.84 1.20 -4.39
N ILE A 65 7.58 1.76 -5.57
CA ILE A 65 6.23 1.88 -6.09
C ILE A 65 5.87 0.55 -6.75
N PRO A 66 4.85 -0.16 -6.23
CA PRO A 66 4.48 -1.45 -6.83
C PRO A 66 3.81 -1.24 -8.18
N LYS A 67 3.87 -2.25 -9.02
CA LYS A 67 3.14 -2.23 -10.28
C LYS A 67 1.68 -2.61 -10.02
N LYS A 68 0.79 -2.08 -10.85
CA LYS A 68 -0.64 -2.38 -10.74
C LYS A 68 -0.89 -3.91 -10.79
N GLU A 69 -0.14 -4.61 -11.62
CA GLU A 69 -0.26 -6.07 -11.75
C GLU A 69 0.07 -6.77 -10.43
N ASP A 70 1.10 -6.29 -9.74
CA ASP A 70 1.49 -6.86 -8.45
C ASP A 70 0.38 -6.64 -7.42
N VAL A 71 -0.16 -5.42 -7.37
CA VAL A 71 -1.24 -5.11 -6.42
C VAL A 71 -2.45 -5.98 -6.71
N LYS A 72 -2.82 -6.15 -7.96
CA LYS A 72 -3.93 -7.02 -8.33
C LYS A 72 -3.71 -8.45 -7.87
N ALA A 73 -2.47 -8.95 -7.98
CA ALA A 73 -2.14 -10.29 -7.52
C ALA A 73 -2.33 -10.43 -6.00
N TRP A 74 -2.02 -9.37 -5.25
CA TRP A 74 -2.22 -9.39 -3.81
C TRP A 74 -3.70 -9.39 -3.43
N LEU A 75 -4.56 -8.82 -4.27
CA LEU A 75 -6.00 -8.75 -4.04
C LEU A 75 -6.71 -10.05 -4.39
N GLN A 76 -6.08 -10.86 -5.21
CA GLN A 76 -6.63 -12.16 -5.60
C GLN A 76 -6.11 -13.23 -4.64
N LYS A 77 -7.00 -13.98 -4.09
CA LYS A 77 -6.65 -15.10 -3.23
C LYS A 77 -6.94 -16.43 -3.91
#